data_6cb39fd30d6fc2db8bfa54afda7220ea
#
_entry.id   6cb39fd30d6fc2db8bfa54afda7220ea
#
_cell.length_a   1.000
_cell.length_b   1.000
_cell.length_c   1.000
_cell.angle_alpha   90.00
_cell.angle_beta   90.00
_cell.angle_gamma   90.00
#
_symmetry.space_group_name_H-M   'P 1'
#
loop_
_entity.id
_entity.type
_entity.pdbx_description
1 polymer ?
#
loop_
_entity_poly.entity_id
_entity_poly.type
_entity_poly.pdbx_seq_one_letter_code
_entity_poly.pdbx_strand_id
1 'polypeptide(L)'
;LATSAPQGWPRDHKTWDDLRRSASPEIPICEADLIEGFDIDRFLRNFFEKIWNQRDYRKLYEFFDYNLHFEGPTNRKFSGLEHYIHFIRSLMTSFPDLELQINEIYWMGNDVDGYLTSTRWSATGTYSGEGIYGEPTDSKVQIWGITQNQVVGGKIVNEWMLFNEMDLMMQIAASN
;
A
#
# COMPACT_ATOMS: atom_id res chain seq x y z
N LEU A 1 -31.82 20.61 2.79
CA LEU A 1 -31.71 19.98 1.46
C LEU A 1 -31.11 18.60 1.65
N ALA A 2 -31.98 17.54 1.68
CA ALA A 2 -31.54 16.17 1.74
C ALA A 2 -31.05 15.77 0.34
N THR A 3 -29.75 15.63 0.15
CA THR A 3 -29.19 15.04 -1.06
C THR A 3 -29.43 13.53 -1.01
N SER A 4 -30.33 13.02 -1.86
CA SER A 4 -30.53 11.59 -2.00
C SER A 4 -29.24 10.97 -2.58
N ALA A 5 -28.75 9.88 -1.95
CA ALA A 5 -27.65 9.11 -2.50
C ALA A 5 -27.99 8.59 -3.90
N PRO A 6 -27.01 8.49 -4.82
CA PRO A 6 -27.23 7.94 -6.16
C PRO A 6 -27.87 6.55 -6.09
N GLN A 7 -28.79 6.26 -7.05
CA GLN A 7 -29.39 4.94 -7.16
C GLN A 7 -28.27 3.91 -7.42
N GLY A 8 -28.27 2.84 -6.63
CA GLY A 8 -27.25 1.77 -6.70
C GLY A 8 -26.19 1.83 -5.61
N TRP A 9 -26.17 2.85 -4.76
CA TRP A 9 -25.28 2.86 -3.59
C TRP A 9 -25.81 1.88 -2.54
N PRO A 10 -24.96 1.00 -1.96
CA PRO A 10 -25.41 0.09 -0.91
C PRO A 10 -25.97 0.89 0.27
N ARG A 11 -27.21 0.62 0.64
CA ARG A 11 -27.89 1.32 1.74
C ARG A 11 -27.62 0.74 3.12
N ASP A 12 -26.75 -0.26 3.21
CA ASP A 12 -26.32 -0.82 4.48
C ASP A 12 -25.36 0.17 5.15
N HIS A 13 -25.95 1.13 5.83
CA HIS A 13 -25.22 2.04 6.69
C HIS A 13 -24.63 1.24 7.87
N LYS A 14 -23.44 0.69 7.67
CA LYS A 14 -22.63 0.34 8.82
C LYS A 14 -22.36 1.61 9.59
N THR A 15 -22.71 1.61 10.86
CA THR A 15 -22.39 2.73 11.73
C THR A 15 -20.87 2.86 11.86
N TRP A 16 -20.37 4.04 12.22
CA TRP A 16 -18.94 4.20 12.51
C TRP A 16 -18.43 3.21 13.56
N ASP A 17 -19.31 2.76 14.48
CA ASP A 17 -18.99 1.74 15.47
C ASP A 17 -18.89 0.34 14.87
N ASP A 18 -19.67 0.04 13.83
CA ASP A 18 -19.56 -1.22 13.08
C ASP A 18 -18.29 -1.25 12.24
N LEU A 19 -17.90 -0.11 11.65
CA LEU A 19 -16.65 0.04 10.94
C LEU A 19 -15.44 -0.09 11.88
N ARG A 20 -15.51 0.50 13.09
CA ARG A 20 -14.46 0.34 14.10
C ARG A 20 -14.34 -1.11 14.59
N ARG A 21 -15.45 -1.83 14.79
CA ARG A 21 -15.43 -3.22 15.20
C ARG A 21 -14.96 -4.19 14.12
N SER A 22 -15.16 -3.84 12.84
CA SER A 22 -14.68 -4.66 11.72
C SER A 22 -13.22 -4.36 11.35
N ALA A 23 -12.67 -3.23 11.80
CA ALA A 23 -11.35 -2.74 11.40
C ALA A 23 -10.21 -3.16 12.34
N SER A 24 -10.51 -3.82 13.47
CA SER A 24 -9.46 -4.29 14.37
C SER A 24 -9.69 -5.74 14.75
N PRO A 25 -8.95 -6.69 14.19
CA PRO A 25 -8.52 -7.77 15.04
C PRO A 25 -7.73 -7.11 16.18
N GLU A 26 -8.06 -7.44 17.44
CA GLU A 26 -7.19 -7.11 18.56
C GLU A 26 -5.83 -7.71 18.23
N ILE A 27 -4.92 -6.87 17.73
CA ILE A 27 -3.54 -7.27 17.51
C ILE A 27 -2.99 -7.44 18.91
N PRO A 28 -2.58 -8.66 19.32
CA PRO A 28 -1.91 -8.83 20.60
C PRO A 28 -0.73 -7.86 20.57
N ILE A 29 -0.69 -6.94 21.54
CA ILE A 29 0.46 -6.10 21.78
C ILE A 29 1.58 -7.09 22.12
N CYS A 30 2.38 -7.45 21.11
CA CYS A 30 3.61 -8.14 21.36
C CYS A 30 4.44 -7.16 22.21
N GLU A 31 5.01 -7.60 23.31
CA GLU A 31 6.07 -6.86 24.00
C GLU A 31 7.24 -6.80 23.01
N ALA A 32 7.12 -5.89 22.04
CA ALA A 32 8.18 -5.62 21.09
C ALA A 32 9.31 -4.98 21.88
N ASP A 33 10.52 -5.48 21.72
CA ASP A 33 11.71 -4.83 22.21
C ASP A 33 11.66 -3.36 21.77
N LEU A 34 11.55 -2.44 22.74
CA LEU A 34 11.48 -1.01 22.48
C LEU A 34 12.75 -0.61 21.75
N ILE A 35 12.63 -0.27 20.49
CA ILE A 35 13.73 0.30 19.71
C ILE A 35 13.79 1.77 20.09
N GLU A 36 14.60 2.09 21.08
CA GLU A 36 14.77 3.47 21.55
C GLU A 36 15.25 4.37 20.40
N GLY A 37 14.46 5.40 20.06
CA GLY A 37 14.78 6.34 19.00
C GLY A 37 14.43 5.87 17.59
N PHE A 38 13.40 5.05 17.42
CA PHE A 38 12.94 4.62 16.09
C PHE A 38 12.42 5.80 15.27
N ASP A 39 13.07 6.07 14.15
CA ASP A 39 12.69 7.15 13.21
C ASP A 39 11.73 6.60 12.14
N ILE A 40 10.43 6.78 12.36
CA ILE A 40 9.39 6.29 11.48
C ILE A 40 9.41 6.95 10.10
N ASP A 41 9.74 8.24 9.98
CA ASP A 41 9.85 8.91 8.68
C ASP A 41 10.99 8.31 7.86
N ARG A 42 12.16 8.16 8.47
CA ARG A 42 13.32 7.53 7.84
C ARG A 42 13.05 6.07 7.46
N PHE A 43 12.35 5.33 8.32
CA PHE A 43 11.97 3.95 8.05
C PHE A 43 11.10 3.84 6.79
N LEU A 44 10.06 4.68 6.67
CA LEU A 44 9.17 4.68 5.51
C LEU A 44 9.89 5.11 4.23
N ARG A 45 10.72 6.16 4.28
CA ARG A 45 11.51 6.59 3.11
C ARG A 45 12.45 5.49 2.64
N ASN A 46 13.11 4.80 3.56
CA ASN A 46 13.97 3.67 3.24
C ASN A 46 13.17 2.51 2.62
N PHE A 47 11.97 2.22 3.15
CA PHE A 47 11.09 1.19 2.59
C PHE A 47 10.75 1.50 1.13
N PHE A 48 10.20 2.68 0.84
CA PHE A 48 9.82 3.05 -0.52
C PHE A 48 11.04 3.06 -1.46
N GLU A 49 12.15 3.64 -1.04
CA GLU A 49 13.36 3.68 -1.85
C GLU A 49 13.91 2.28 -2.15
N LYS A 50 14.06 1.43 -1.13
CA LYS A 50 14.65 0.10 -1.31
C LYS A 50 13.78 -0.84 -2.11
N ILE A 51 12.47 -0.83 -1.86
CA ILE A 51 11.55 -1.79 -2.44
C ILE A 51 11.02 -1.31 -3.80
N TRP A 52 10.55 -0.05 -3.88
CA TRP A 52 9.89 0.46 -5.07
C TRP A 52 10.88 0.96 -6.13
N ASN A 53 11.93 1.68 -5.75
CA ASN A 53 12.88 2.23 -6.71
C ASN A 53 14.07 1.28 -6.97
N GLN A 54 14.67 0.73 -5.90
CA GLN A 54 15.84 -0.15 -6.03
C GLN A 54 15.48 -1.62 -6.27
N ARG A 55 14.21 -2.03 -6.07
CA ARG A 55 13.71 -3.40 -6.27
C ARG A 55 14.48 -4.47 -5.47
N ASP A 56 15.06 -4.09 -4.33
CA ASP A 56 15.71 -5.05 -3.44
C ASP A 56 14.67 -5.79 -2.57
N TYR A 57 13.98 -6.74 -3.20
CA TYR A 57 12.89 -7.49 -2.55
C TYR A 57 13.35 -8.33 -1.35
N ARG A 58 14.64 -8.60 -1.21
CA ARG A 58 15.19 -9.28 -0.01
C ARG A 58 15.02 -8.41 1.23
N LYS A 59 15.00 -7.09 1.05
CA LYS A 59 14.75 -6.13 2.13
C LYS A 59 13.32 -6.14 2.65
N LEU A 60 12.36 -6.75 1.95
CA LEU A 60 10.99 -6.87 2.45
C LEU A 60 10.95 -7.55 3.82
N TYR A 61 11.78 -8.54 4.07
CA TYR A 61 11.89 -9.19 5.38
C TYR A 61 12.42 -8.26 6.48
N GLU A 62 13.07 -7.16 6.15
CA GLU A 62 13.54 -6.16 7.12
C GLU A 62 12.40 -5.17 7.46
N PHE A 63 11.49 -4.89 6.54
CA PHE A 63 10.42 -3.92 6.72
C PHE A 63 9.10 -4.53 7.21
N PHE A 64 8.79 -5.76 6.81
CA PHE A 64 7.47 -6.37 7.06
C PHE A 64 7.51 -7.50 8.08
N ASP A 65 6.39 -7.66 8.79
CA ASP A 65 6.12 -8.87 9.55
C ASP A 65 5.78 -10.03 8.60
N TYR A 66 6.12 -11.25 9.02
CA TYR A 66 5.83 -12.44 8.21
C TYR A 66 4.32 -12.67 8.01
N ASN A 67 3.51 -12.29 9.01
CA ASN A 67 2.06 -12.42 8.99
C ASN A 67 1.37 -11.14 8.48
N LEU A 68 2.03 -10.32 7.67
CA LEU A 68 1.48 -9.12 7.08
C LEU A 68 0.04 -9.31 6.60
N HIS A 69 -0.83 -8.36 6.93
CA HIS A 69 -2.14 -8.21 6.31
C HIS A 69 -2.11 -7.06 5.31
N PHE A 70 -2.53 -7.36 4.08
CA PHE A 70 -2.56 -6.39 2.99
C PHE A 70 -3.97 -6.24 2.43
N GLU A 71 -4.37 -4.98 2.23
CA GLU A 71 -5.55 -4.62 1.46
C GLU A 71 -5.15 -3.59 0.39
N GLY A 72 -5.41 -3.90 -0.86
CA GLY A 72 -5.00 -3.09 -2.01
C GLY A 72 -6.13 -2.73 -2.96
N PRO A 73 -5.79 -2.07 -4.06
CA PRO A 73 -6.77 -1.67 -5.07
C PRO A 73 -7.61 -2.84 -5.56
N THR A 74 -8.84 -2.54 -6.02
CA THR A 74 -9.76 -3.54 -6.58
C THR A 74 -10.07 -4.68 -5.61
N ASN A 75 -10.13 -4.34 -4.30
CA ASN A 75 -10.47 -5.28 -3.22
C ASN A 75 -9.53 -6.49 -3.10
N ARG A 76 -8.25 -6.31 -3.49
CA ARG A 76 -7.22 -7.33 -3.24
C ARG A 76 -6.94 -7.42 -1.76
N LYS A 77 -7.10 -8.62 -1.20
CA LYS A 77 -6.85 -8.88 0.21
C LYS A 77 -6.09 -10.19 0.35
N PHE A 78 -4.99 -10.16 1.07
CA PHE A 78 -4.24 -11.36 1.39
C PHE A 78 -3.45 -11.17 2.70
N SER A 79 -3.02 -12.30 3.25
CA SER A 79 -2.16 -12.34 4.43
C SER A 79 -0.90 -13.11 4.09
N GLY A 80 0.18 -12.74 4.77
CA GLY A 80 1.50 -13.34 4.61
C GLY A 80 2.39 -12.59 3.63
N LEU A 81 3.64 -12.41 4.06
CA LEU A 81 4.64 -11.65 3.32
C LEU A 81 4.94 -12.24 1.93
N GLU A 82 4.89 -13.55 1.77
CA GLU A 82 5.16 -14.20 0.48
C GLU A 82 4.13 -13.79 -0.61
N HIS A 83 2.86 -13.66 -0.23
CA HIS A 83 1.83 -13.19 -1.17
C HIS A 83 2.07 -11.72 -1.55
N TYR A 84 2.49 -10.90 -0.60
CA TYR A 84 2.86 -9.50 -0.86
C TYR A 84 4.06 -9.39 -1.79
N ILE A 85 5.10 -10.19 -1.56
CA ILE A 85 6.28 -10.27 -2.44
C ILE A 85 5.86 -10.62 -3.87
N HIS A 86 4.97 -11.59 -4.03
CA HIS A 86 4.48 -11.97 -5.34
C HIS A 86 3.71 -10.82 -6.02
N PHE A 87 2.82 -10.16 -5.28
CA PHE A 87 2.06 -9.01 -5.80
C PHE A 87 2.98 -7.86 -6.24
N ILE A 88 3.91 -7.42 -5.38
CA ILE A 88 4.84 -6.32 -5.72
C ILE A 88 5.70 -6.69 -6.92
N ARG A 89 6.22 -7.92 -6.98
CA ARG A 89 7.02 -8.37 -8.13
C ARG A 89 6.22 -8.33 -9.43
N SER A 90 4.99 -8.81 -9.41
CA SER A 90 4.11 -8.78 -10.59
C SER A 90 3.86 -7.35 -11.08
N LEU A 91 3.60 -6.42 -10.14
CA LEU A 91 3.41 -5.02 -10.45
C LEU A 91 4.68 -4.40 -11.06
N MET A 92 5.85 -4.66 -10.45
CA MET A 92 7.13 -4.13 -10.92
C MET A 92 7.58 -4.76 -12.25
N THR A 93 7.19 -6.00 -12.53
CA THR A 93 7.43 -6.62 -13.84
C THR A 93 6.64 -5.92 -14.93
N SER A 94 5.41 -5.50 -14.64
CA SER A 94 4.59 -4.74 -15.59
C SER A 94 5.19 -3.38 -15.96
N PHE A 95 5.90 -2.75 -15.02
CA PHE A 95 6.51 -1.41 -15.16
C PHE A 95 8.00 -1.46 -14.79
N PRO A 96 8.89 -1.95 -15.67
CA PRO A 96 10.30 -2.16 -15.34
C PRO A 96 11.06 -0.88 -14.96
N ASP A 97 10.61 0.25 -15.46
CA ASP A 97 11.19 1.59 -15.27
C ASP A 97 10.40 2.44 -14.24
N LEU A 98 9.48 1.83 -13.47
CA LEU A 98 8.66 2.58 -12.51
C LEU A 98 9.55 3.31 -11.50
N GLU A 99 9.33 4.60 -11.39
CA GLU A 99 9.96 5.47 -10.39
C GLU A 99 8.89 6.08 -9.50
N LEU A 100 9.01 5.88 -8.19
CA LEU A 100 8.08 6.36 -7.19
C LEU A 100 8.71 7.52 -6.40
N GLN A 101 7.95 8.60 -6.23
CA GLN A 101 8.31 9.75 -5.41
C GLN A 101 7.35 9.89 -4.24
N ILE A 102 7.88 10.00 -3.04
CA ILE A 102 7.10 10.35 -1.84
C ILE A 102 6.80 11.84 -1.88
N ASN A 103 5.51 12.18 -1.85
CA ASN A 103 5.06 13.56 -1.79
C ASN A 103 4.93 14.04 -0.34
N GLU A 104 4.29 13.23 0.52
CA GLU A 104 3.99 13.57 1.91
C GLU A 104 3.98 12.32 2.76
N ILE A 105 4.44 12.44 4.01
CA ILE A 105 4.32 11.40 5.04
C ILE A 105 3.66 12.03 6.27
N TYR A 106 2.62 11.40 6.75
CA TYR A 106 1.98 11.70 8.03
C TYR A 106 2.02 10.45 8.90
N TRP A 107 2.19 10.64 10.19
CA TRP A 107 2.17 9.55 11.13
C TRP A 107 1.68 10.00 12.51
N MET A 108 1.18 9.04 13.28
CA MET A 108 0.81 9.18 14.68
C MET A 108 1.22 7.91 15.42
N GLY A 109 1.45 8.04 16.72
CA GLY A 109 1.88 6.92 17.56
C GLY A 109 3.23 7.16 18.21
N ASN A 110 3.80 6.10 18.76
CA ASN A 110 5.08 6.10 19.47
C ASN A 110 5.71 4.69 19.43
N ASP A 111 6.91 4.57 19.98
CA ASP A 111 7.67 3.31 19.98
C ASP A 111 7.00 2.19 20.79
N VAL A 112 6.14 2.53 21.75
CA VAL A 112 5.47 1.55 22.63
C VAL A 112 4.23 0.96 21.98
N ASP A 113 3.34 1.87 21.50
CA ASP A 113 2.03 1.49 20.95
C ASP A 113 2.07 1.21 19.45
N GLY A 114 3.22 1.49 18.82
CA GLY A 114 3.41 1.44 17.39
C GLY A 114 2.94 2.73 16.69
N TYR A 115 3.01 2.71 15.37
CA TYR A 115 2.70 3.85 14.52
C TYR A 115 1.62 3.51 13.51
N LEU A 116 0.73 4.46 13.27
CA LEU A 116 -0.15 4.49 12.11
C LEU A 116 0.32 5.59 11.17
N THR A 117 0.56 5.24 9.91
CA THR A 117 1.17 6.15 8.93
C THR A 117 0.28 6.34 7.72
N SER A 118 0.49 7.43 6.99
CA SER A 118 -0.15 7.69 5.71
C SER A 118 0.86 8.37 4.79
N THR A 119 1.25 7.68 3.74
CA THR A 119 2.21 8.17 2.74
C THR A 119 1.50 8.43 1.44
N ARG A 120 1.48 9.69 1.00
CA ARG A 120 1.06 10.06 -0.36
C ARG A 120 2.26 9.99 -1.29
N TRP A 121 2.09 9.33 -2.41
CA TRP A 121 3.13 9.15 -3.41
C TRP A 121 2.59 9.34 -4.83
N SER A 122 3.50 9.60 -5.75
CA SER A 122 3.28 9.60 -7.19
C SER A 122 4.31 8.70 -7.85
N ALA A 123 3.96 8.09 -8.97
CA ALA A 123 4.86 7.25 -9.73
C ALA A 123 4.63 7.42 -11.23
N THR A 124 5.73 7.27 -11.99
CA THR A 124 5.72 7.27 -13.45
C THR A 124 6.44 6.03 -13.96
N GLY A 125 6.03 5.52 -15.08
CA GLY A 125 6.67 4.36 -15.71
C GLY A 125 6.09 4.04 -17.06
N THR A 126 6.63 2.99 -17.70
CA THR A 126 6.19 2.49 -18.99
C THR A 126 5.62 1.08 -18.82
N TYR A 127 4.42 0.83 -19.31
CA TYR A 127 3.82 -0.50 -19.32
C TYR A 127 4.44 -1.33 -20.44
N SER A 128 5.65 -1.85 -20.20
CA SER A 128 6.47 -2.55 -21.20
C SER A 128 6.78 -4.00 -20.82
N GLY A 129 6.38 -4.44 -19.63
CA GLY A 129 6.61 -5.82 -19.18
C GLY A 129 5.32 -6.62 -19.07
N GLU A 130 5.42 -7.94 -19.23
CA GLU A 130 4.30 -8.85 -18.96
C GLU A 130 3.89 -8.78 -17.50
N GLY A 131 2.60 -8.68 -17.23
CA GLY A 131 2.13 -8.56 -15.86
C GLY A 131 0.61 -8.65 -15.70
N ILE A 132 0.12 -7.96 -14.67
CA ILE A 132 -1.26 -8.10 -14.20
C ILE A 132 -2.32 -7.42 -15.09
N TYR A 133 -1.93 -6.60 -16.07
CA TYR A 133 -2.86 -5.83 -16.92
C TYR A 133 -2.92 -6.32 -18.37
N GLY A 134 -2.36 -7.49 -18.69
CA GLY A 134 -2.38 -8.09 -20.03
C GLY A 134 -1.10 -7.80 -20.82
N GLU A 135 -1.21 -7.84 -22.16
CA GLU A 135 -0.07 -7.63 -23.06
C GLU A 135 0.52 -6.22 -22.93
N PRO A 136 1.85 -6.07 -22.98
CA PRO A 136 2.52 -4.77 -22.94
C PRO A 136 2.07 -3.87 -24.10
N THR A 137 1.88 -2.58 -23.82
CA THR A 137 1.49 -1.58 -24.82
C THR A 137 2.51 -0.47 -25.01
N ASP A 138 3.61 -0.48 -24.25
CA ASP A 138 4.62 0.58 -24.17
C ASP A 138 4.04 1.97 -23.77
N SER A 139 2.85 1.95 -23.17
CA SER A 139 2.17 3.16 -22.69
C SER A 139 2.92 3.77 -21.52
N LYS A 140 3.16 5.08 -21.60
CA LYS A 140 3.64 5.84 -20.43
C LYS A 140 2.47 6.12 -19.51
N VAL A 141 2.67 5.83 -18.24
CA VAL A 141 1.66 6.00 -17.20
C VAL A 141 2.15 6.91 -16.08
N GLN A 142 1.20 7.63 -15.50
CA GLN A 142 1.42 8.42 -14.30
C GLN A 142 0.31 8.12 -13.31
N ILE A 143 0.67 7.66 -12.13
CA ILE A 143 -0.27 7.34 -11.07
C ILE A 143 0.11 8.06 -9.79
N TRP A 144 -0.85 8.23 -8.91
CA TRP A 144 -0.62 8.63 -7.54
C TRP A 144 -1.47 7.76 -6.62
N GLY A 145 -1.04 7.63 -5.40
CA GLY A 145 -1.72 6.82 -4.42
C GLY A 145 -1.42 7.21 -2.99
N ILE A 146 -2.08 6.51 -2.09
CA ILE A 146 -1.87 6.61 -0.65
C ILE A 146 -1.62 5.19 -0.14
N THR A 147 -0.58 5.03 0.65
CA THR A 147 -0.32 3.81 1.40
C THR A 147 -0.36 4.14 2.89
N GLN A 148 -1.21 3.45 3.62
CA GLN A 148 -1.24 3.50 5.07
C GLN A 148 -0.58 2.25 5.63
N ASN A 149 0.23 2.42 6.66
CA ASN A 149 0.90 1.31 7.32
C ASN A 149 0.65 1.37 8.83
N GLN A 150 0.42 0.20 9.41
CA GLN A 150 0.57 0.01 10.85
C GLN A 150 1.94 -0.61 11.09
N VAL A 151 2.77 0.08 11.90
CA VAL A 151 4.13 -0.36 12.22
C VAL A 151 4.20 -0.66 13.70
N VAL A 152 4.59 -1.88 14.04
CA VAL A 152 4.75 -2.35 15.42
C VAL A 152 6.10 -3.03 15.55
N GLY A 153 6.89 -2.67 16.56
CA GLY A 153 8.22 -3.24 16.77
C GLY A 153 9.16 -3.08 15.56
N GLY A 154 9.05 -1.96 14.84
CA GLY A 154 9.86 -1.71 13.64
C GLY A 154 9.48 -2.55 12.42
N LYS A 155 8.29 -3.16 12.41
CA LYS A 155 7.77 -3.95 11.28
C LYS A 155 6.39 -3.46 10.85
N ILE A 156 6.15 -3.45 9.55
CA ILE A 156 4.81 -3.23 8.98
C ILE A 156 4.02 -4.52 9.17
N VAL A 157 2.95 -4.45 9.97
CA VAL A 157 2.06 -5.58 10.28
C VAL A 157 0.78 -5.53 9.44
N ASN A 158 0.32 -4.31 9.10
CA ASN A 158 -0.80 -4.08 8.19
C ASN A 158 -0.43 -3.02 7.15
N GLU A 159 -0.87 -3.22 5.92
CA GLU A 159 -0.75 -2.24 4.85
C GLU A 159 -2.07 -2.09 4.09
N TRP A 160 -2.49 -0.85 3.90
CA TRP A 160 -3.62 -0.47 3.05
C TRP A 160 -3.09 0.42 1.93
N MET A 161 -3.23 -0.06 0.69
CA MET A 161 -2.77 0.68 -0.49
C MET A 161 -3.96 1.06 -1.35
N LEU A 162 -4.03 2.33 -1.73
CA LEU A 162 -5.05 2.85 -2.62
C LEU A 162 -4.41 3.67 -3.74
N PHE A 163 -4.73 3.32 -4.97
CA PHE A 163 -4.53 4.16 -6.15
C PHE A 163 -5.67 3.92 -7.16
N ASN A 164 -5.84 4.83 -8.11
CA ASN A 164 -6.89 4.70 -9.12
C ASN A 164 -6.47 3.71 -10.22
N GLU A 165 -6.74 2.43 -9.99
CA GLU A 165 -6.38 1.35 -10.92
C GLU A 165 -7.17 1.44 -12.24
N MET A 166 -8.40 1.97 -12.22
CA MET A 166 -9.18 2.18 -13.44
C MET A 166 -8.51 3.24 -14.34
N ASP A 167 -8.05 4.34 -13.77
CA ASP A 167 -7.32 5.37 -14.52
C ASP A 167 -6.03 4.81 -15.12
N LEU A 168 -5.28 4.01 -14.35
CA LEU A 168 -4.10 3.31 -14.86
C LEU A 168 -4.42 2.43 -16.05
N MET A 169 -5.48 1.62 -15.97
CA MET A 169 -5.92 0.76 -17.08
C MET A 169 -6.35 1.59 -18.31
N MET A 170 -6.99 2.74 -18.10
CA MET A 170 -7.34 3.63 -19.20
C MET A 170 -6.09 4.23 -19.87
N GLN A 171 -5.08 4.62 -19.13
CA GLN A 171 -3.80 5.09 -19.66
C GLN A 171 -3.09 4.00 -20.49
N ILE A 172 -3.10 2.76 -20.01
CA ILE A 172 -2.53 1.60 -20.73
C ILE A 172 -3.28 1.37 -22.06
N ALA A 173 -4.61 1.48 -22.05
CA ALA A 173 -5.43 1.23 -23.24
C ALA A 173 -5.41 2.37 -24.26
N ALA A 174 -5.13 3.60 -23.86
CA ALA A 174 -5.20 4.78 -24.71
C ALA A 174 -4.08 4.88 -25.76
N SER A 175 -3.05 4.05 -25.66
CA SER A 175 -1.89 4.05 -26.58
C SER A 175 -2.02 3.05 -27.73
N ASN A 176 -3.18 2.39 -27.85
CA ASN A 176 -3.53 1.45 -28.93
C ASN A 176 -4.34 2.12 -30.05
#